data_47c516364ce42f34a9d9543f8db6eca2
#
_entry.id   47c516364ce42f34a9d9543f8db6eca2
#
_cell.length_a   1.000
_cell.length_b   1.000
_cell.length_c   1.000
_cell.angle_alpha   90.00
_cell.angle_beta   90.00
_cell.angle_gamma   90.00
#
_symmetry.space_group_name_H-M   'P 1'
#
loop_
_entity.id
_entity.type
_entity.pdbx_description
1 polymer ?
#
loop_
_entity_poly.entity_id
_entity_poly.type
_entity_poly.pdbx_seq_one_letter_code
_entity_poly.pdbx_strand_id
1 'polypeptide(L)'
;SDVTTIIFACEAGIGSSLMSVNSLKKKMKAANISNVNVVHKAVNVVPHDAKLIICHNGIKKSVKAKAPDAVVVGFNFFFNDPVFDKIITAFKEGTEISE
;
A
#
# COMPACT_ATOMS: atom_id res chain seq x y z
N SER A 1 0.12 14.88 3.39
CA SER A 1 0.53 13.62 4.01
C SER A 1 2.05 13.59 4.16
N ASP A 2 2.52 13.16 5.31
CA ASP A 2 3.97 13.00 5.57
C ASP A 2 4.52 11.67 5.05
N VAL A 3 3.68 10.86 4.45
CA VAL A 3 4.09 9.55 3.94
C VAL A 3 4.91 9.73 2.67
N THR A 4 6.13 9.22 2.68
CA THR A 4 7.03 9.24 1.52
C THR A 4 7.27 7.84 0.95
N THR A 5 6.88 6.80 1.67
CA THR A 5 7.03 5.41 1.23
C THR A 5 5.77 4.63 1.56
N ILE A 6 5.24 3.95 0.56
CA ILE A 6 4.15 3.00 0.72
C ILE A 6 4.76 1.60 0.64
N ILE A 7 4.51 0.77 1.65
CA ILE A 7 4.93 -0.63 1.62
C ILE A 7 3.74 -1.46 1.16
N PHE A 8 3.94 -2.18 0.06
CA PHE A 8 2.96 -3.13 -0.44
C PHE A 8 3.35 -4.51 0.09
N ALA A 9 2.66 -4.95 1.13
CA ALA A 9 3.00 -6.20 1.80
C ALA A 9 2.27 -7.38 1.16
N CYS A 10 2.96 -8.50 1.03
CA CYS A 10 2.38 -9.72 0.47
C CYS A 10 2.96 -10.95 1.15
N GLU A 11 2.33 -12.09 0.93
CA GLU A 11 2.95 -13.37 1.27
C GLU A 11 4.06 -13.65 0.25
N ALA A 12 5.12 -14.31 0.70
CA ALA A 12 6.26 -14.61 -0.16
C ALA A 12 5.83 -15.45 -1.37
N GLY A 13 6.29 -15.07 -2.55
CA GLY A 13 6.08 -15.85 -3.77
C GLY A 13 4.78 -15.58 -4.51
N ILE A 14 4.00 -14.57 -4.12
CA ILE A 14 2.74 -14.24 -4.81
C ILE A 14 3.00 -13.23 -5.92
N GLY A 15 2.93 -13.70 -7.19
CA GLY A 15 3.15 -12.85 -8.34
C GLY A 15 2.08 -11.81 -8.59
N SER A 16 0.82 -12.09 -8.20
CA SER A 16 -0.29 -11.13 -8.38
C SER A 16 -0.10 -9.85 -7.58
N SER A 17 0.59 -9.91 -6.45
CA SER A 17 0.91 -8.70 -5.67
C SER A 17 1.82 -7.76 -6.45
N LEU A 18 2.76 -8.30 -7.22
CA LEU A 18 3.64 -7.47 -8.04
C LEU A 18 2.87 -6.73 -9.12
N MET A 19 1.85 -7.38 -9.71
CA MET A 19 0.98 -6.73 -10.69
C MET A 19 0.22 -5.56 -10.06
N SER A 20 -0.27 -5.73 -8.85
CA SER A 20 -0.96 -4.67 -8.12
C SER A 20 -0.02 -3.50 -7.81
N VAL A 21 1.21 -3.79 -7.42
CA VAL A 21 2.24 -2.76 -7.18
C VAL A 21 2.47 -1.95 -8.44
N ASN A 22 2.64 -2.62 -9.57
CA ASN A 22 2.88 -1.95 -10.85
C ASN A 22 1.69 -1.09 -11.27
N SER A 23 0.47 -1.58 -11.04
CA SER A 23 -0.75 -0.84 -11.31
C SER A 23 -0.83 0.43 -10.46
N LEU A 24 -0.52 0.32 -9.17
CA LEU A 24 -0.50 1.48 -8.28
C LEU A 24 0.54 2.50 -8.71
N LYS A 25 1.74 2.04 -9.05
CA LYS A 25 2.81 2.93 -9.54
C LYS A 25 2.37 3.70 -10.78
N LYS A 26 1.69 3.03 -11.71
CA LYS A 26 1.15 3.65 -12.92
C LYS A 26 0.13 4.73 -12.59
N LYS A 27 -0.79 4.45 -11.67
CA LYS A 27 -1.80 5.40 -11.25
C LYS A 27 -1.16 6.64 -10.59
N MET A 28 -0.15 6.42 -9.78
CA MET A 28 0.58 7.52 -9.12
C MET A 28 1.29 8.40 -10.15
N LYS A 29 1.93 7.79 -11.14
CA LYS A 29 2.59 8.53 -12.21
C LYS A 29 1.59 9.36 -13.00
N ALA A 30 0.44 8.78 -13.35
CA ALA A 30 -0.61 9.48 -14.09
C ALA A 30 -1.19 10.66 -13.29
N ALA A 31 -1.15 10.58 -11.96
CA ALA A 31 -1.62 11.64 -11.06
C ALA A 31 -0.51 12.64 -10.69
N ASN A 32 0.69 12.51 -11.27
CA ASN A 32 1.85 13.37 -10.98
C ASN A 32 2.31 13.29 -9.52
N ILE A 33 2.13 12.15 -8.89
CA ILE A 33 2.64 11.90 -7.54
C ILE A 33 4.05 11.32 -7.69
N SER A 34 5.08 12.16 -7.52
CA SER A 34 6.46 11.76 -7.77
C SER A 34 7.32 11.66 -6.50
N ASN A 35 6.83 12.14 -5.39
CA ASN A 35 7.59 12.18 -4.13
C ASN A 35 7.27 11.02 -3.18
N VAL A 36 6.58 10.00 -3.65
CA VAL A 36 6.19 8.83 -2.86
C VAL A 36 6.70 7.58 -3.57
N ASN A 37 7.43 6.75 -2.84
CA ASN A 37 7.92 5.47 -3.36
C ASN A 37 7.00 4.34 -2.96
N VAL A 38 6.82 3.36 -3.85
CA VAL A 38 6.08 2.13 -3.55
C VAL A 38 7.08 0.99 -3.55
N VAL A 39 7.18 0.31 -2.41
CA VAL A 39 8.13 -0.78 -2.20
C VAL A 39 7.35 -2.06 -1.91
N HIS A 40 7.72 -3.15 -2.56
CA HIS A 40 7.10 -4.46 -2.38
C HIS A 40 7.92 -5.28 -1.39
N LYS A 41 7.29 -5.76 -0.32
CA LYS A 41 7.97 -6.55 0.72
C LYS A 41 7.09 -7.70 1.17
N ALA A 42 7.73 -8.83 1.51
CA ALA A 42 7.02 -9.91 2.19
C ALA A 42 6.66 -9.48 3.60
N VAL A 43 5.55 -10.03 4.12
CA VAL A 43 5.03 -9.64 5.45
C VAL A 43 6.10 -9.76 6.54
N ASN A 44 6.87 -10.84 6.52
CA ASN A 44 7.84 -11.12 7.58
C ASN A 44 9.03 -10.14 7.61
N VAL A 45 9.21 -9.33 6.58
CA VAL A 45 10.28 -8.32 6.53
C VAL A 45 9.77 -6.88 6.56
N VAL A 46 8.47 -6.70 6.80
CA VAL A 46 7.89 -5.37 6.95
C VAL A 46 8.46 -4.73 8.23
N PRO A 47 9.04 -3.51 8.14
CA PRO A 47 9.55 -2.84 9.34
C PRO A 47 8.40 -2.40 10.25
N HIS A 48 8.62 -2.52 11.56
CA HIS A 48 7.58 -2.18 12.52
C HIS A 48 7.28 -0.67 12.59
N ASP A 49 8.17 0.16 12.06
CA ASP A 49 8.01 1.61 12.02
C ASP A 49 7.43 2.12 10.69
N ALA A 50 6.97 1.21 9.83
CA ALA A 50 6.30 1.59 8.59
C ALA A 50 5.08 2.47 8.89
N LYS A 51 4.82 3.45 8.04
CA LYS A 51 3.71 4.40 8.23
C LYS A 51 2.47 4.02 7.46
N LEU A 52 2.62 3.59 6.21
CA LEU A 52 1.50 3.21 5.36
C LEU A 52 1.81 1.90 4.66
N ILE A 53 0.92 0.94 4.85
CA ILE A 53 1.07 -0.39 4.26
C ILE A 53 -0.22 -0.73 3.51
N ILE A 54 -0.07 -1.28 2.31
CA ILE A 54 -1.18 -1.79 1.53
C ILE A 54 -1.02 -3.30 1.44
N CYS A 55 -2.09 -4.04 1.67
CA CYS A 55 -2.06 -5.50 1.60
C CYS A 55 -3.45 -6.05 1.28
N HIS A 56 -3.50 -7.33 0.90
CA HIS A 56 -4.77 -8.02 0.76
C HIS A 56 -5.42 -8.15 2.15
N ASN A 57 -6.74 -8.01 2.19
CA ASN A 57 -7.49 -8.11 3.46
C ASN A 57 -7.26 -9.44 4.18
N GLY A 58 -6.96 -10.49 3.45
CA GLY A 58 -6.69 -11.81 4.03
C GLY A 58 -5.46 -11.86 4.94
N ILE A 59 -4.51 -10.93 4.77
CA ILE A 59 -3.29 -10.89 5.60
C ILE A 59 -3.19 -9.62 6.44
N LYS A 60 -4.25 -8.82 6.48
CA LYS A 60 -4.24 -7.54 7.19
C LYS A 60 -3.87 -7.69 8.66
N LYS A 61 -4.37 -8.71 9.34
CA LYS A 61 -4.05 -8.99 10.74
C LYS A 61 -2.55 -9.22 10.95
N SER A 62 -1.95 -10.03 10.08
CA SER A 62 -0.52 -10.34 10.17
C SER A 62 0.34 -9.09 9.95
N VAL A 63 -0.06 -8.27 8.98
CA VAL A 63 0.64 -7.00 8.70
C VAL A 63 0.52 -6.05 9.89
N LYS A 64 -0.67 -5.92 10.46
CA LYS A 64 -0.90 -5.04 11.60
C LYS A 64 -0.09 -5.48 12.82
N ALA A 65 0.09 -6.79 13.01
CA ALA A 65 0.93 -7.31 14.08
C ALA A 65 2.40 -6.93 13.90
N LYS A 66 2.86 -6.85 12.66
CA LYS A 66 4.25 -6.43 12.35
C LYS A 66 4.47 -4.93 12.52
N ALA A 67 3.47 -4.12 12.19
CA ALA A 67 3.57 -2.67 12.22
C ALA A 67 2.31 -2.08 12.88
N PRO A 68 2.19 -2.18 14.21
CA PRO A 68 0.94 -1.82 14.89
C PRO A 68 0.58 -0.34 14.78
N ASP A 69 1.55 0.53 14.55
CA ASP A 69 1.29 1.96 14.43
C ASP A 69 1.06 2.41 12.99
N ALA A 70 1.20 1.51 12.03
CA ALA A 70 0.99 1.84 10.62
C ALA A 70 -0.49 1.94 10.29
N VAL A 71 -0.82 2.79 9.31
CA VAL A 71 -2.11 2.72 8.64
C VAL A 71 -2.03 1.57 7.65
N VAL A 72 -2.86 0.55 7.83
CA VAL A 72 -2.88 -0.64 6.97
C VAL A 72 -4.16 -0.61 6.15
N VAL A 73 -4.01 -0.41 4.85
CA VAL A 73 -5.12 -0.34 3.92
C VAL A 73 -5.25 -1.69 3.22
N GLY A 74 -6.41 -2.31 3.37
CA GLY A 74 -6.66 -3.62 2.77
C GLY A 74 -7.44 -3.52 1.47
N PHE A 75 -7.12 -4.41 0.52
CA PHE A 75 -7.87 -4.54 -0.72
C PHE A 75 -8.38 -5.97 -0.87
N ASN A 76 -9.41 -6.15 -1.70
CA ASN A 76 -9.99 -7.46 -1.99
C ASN A 76 -9.58 -7.98 -3.36
N PHE A 77 -9.34 -7.08 -4.31
CA PHE A 77 -9.03 -7.44 -5.69
C PHE A 77 -7.65 -6.94 -6.06
N PHE A 78 -6.82 -7.80 -6.65
CA PHE A 78 -5.49 -7.41 -7.10
C PHE A 78 -5.53 -6.44 -8.29
N PHE A 79 -6.65 -6.40 -9.01
CA PHE A 79 -6.85 -5.48 -10.13
C PHE A 79 -8.04 -4.58 -9.87
N ASN A 80 -7.85 -3.28 -10.11
CA ASN A 80 -8.93 -2.29 -10.13
C ASN A 80 -9.74 -2.21 -8.83
N ASP A 81 -9.13 -2.55 -7.69
CA ASP A 81 -9.83 -2.34 -6.42
C ASP A 81 -9.99 -0.83 -6.20
N PRO A 82 -11.21 -0.37 -5.86
CA PRO A 82 -11.45 1.07 -5.64
C PRO A 82 -10.55 1.71 -4.59
N VAL A 83 -9.99 0.92 -3.67
CA VAL A 83 -9.12 1.46 -2.62
C VAL A 83 -7.86 2.11 -3.20
N PHE A 84 -7.37 1.63 -4.34
CA PHE A 84 -6.21 2.23 -4.98
C PHE A 84 -6.50 3.66 -5.43
N ASP A 85 -7.68 3.90 -5.97
CA ASP A 85 -8.08 5.25 -6.38
C ASP A 85 -8.28 6.16 -5.18
N LYS A 86 -8.77 5.64 -4.07
CA LYS A 86 -8.89 6.39 -2.82
C LYS A 86 -7.53 6.84 -2.30
N ILE A 87 -6.53 5.98 -2.37
CA ILE A 87 -5.17 6.31 -1.98
C ILE A 87 -4.61 7.42 -2.85
N ILE A 88 -4.77 7.30 -4.16
CA ILE A 88 -4.31 8.33 -5.12
C ILE A 88 -4.98 9.67 -4.82
N THR A 89 -6.29 9.67 -4.61
CA THR A 89 -7.04 10.88 -4.29
C THR A 89 -6.52 11.53 -3.00
N ALA A 90 -6.28 10.73 -1.97
CA ALA A 90 -5.76 11.24 -0.70
C ALA A 90 -4.42 11.93 -0.86
N PHE A 91 -3.50 11.35 -1.65
CA PHE A 91 -2.21 11.97 -1.90
C PHE A 91 -2.33 13.24 -2.73
N LYS A 92 -3.21 13.24 -3.73
CA LYS A 92 -3.44 14.43 -4.57
C LYS A 92 -4.03 15.59 -3.78
N GLU A 93 -4.95 15.31 -2.88
CA GLU A 93 -5.66 16.33 -2.11
C GLU A 93 -4.99 16.65 -0.78
N GLY A 94 -3.97 15.91 -0.41
CA GLY A 94 -3.29 16.11 0.87
C GLY A 94 -4.13 15.70 2.07
N THR A 95 -5.13 14.84 1.88
CA THR A 95 -5.97 14.35 2.96
C THR A 95 -5.36 13.13 3.63
N GLU A 96 -5.82 12.81 4.84
CA GLU A 96 -5.35 11.64 5.55
C GLU A 96 -5.89 10.35 4.94
N ILE A 97 -5.05 9.30 4.99
CA ILE A 97 -5.43 7.97 4.56
C ILE A 97 -5.79 7.18 5.80
N SER A 98 -6.96 6.55 5.77
CA SER A 98 -7.45 5.76 6.91
C SER A 98 -7.69 4.31 6.52
N GLU A 99 -7.74 3.46 7.51
CA GLU A 99 -8.05 2.05 7.30
C GLU A 99 -9.52 1.85 7.03
#